data_f23689da35e2810542c37ebc34c4dfda
#
_entry.id   f23689da35e2810542c37ebc34c4dfda
#
_cell.length_a   1.000
_cell.length_b   1.000
_cell.length_c   1.000
_cell.angle_alpha   90.00
_cell.angle_beta   90.00
_cell.angle_gamma   90.00
#
_symmetry.space_group_name_H-M   'P 1'
#
loop_
_entity.id
_entity.type
_entity.pdbx_description
1 polymer ?
#
loop_
_entity_poly.entity_id
_entity_poly.type
_entity_poly.pdbx_seq_one_letter_code
_entity_poly.pdbx_strand_id
1 'polypeptide(L)'
;MEFFDLMSTAAKDVGIELTEEQYEKFIKYMRLVQEWNEKINLTAITEDNEFVKKHFIDCIKAFKSNAIKEAKTLIDVGTGAGFPGLPIAILSPDTKVTLLDSLNKRINFLNTVVRELELKNVTTIHSRAEDGAR
;
A
#
# COMPACT_ATOMS: atom_id res chain seq x y z
N MET A 1 12.97 1.32 -14.55
CA MET A 1 12.97 0.06 -13.73
C MET A 1 14.11 0.02 -12.71
N GLU A 2 14.40 1.19 -12.15
CA GLU A 2 15.54 1.38 -11.23
C GLU A 2 15.50 0.47 -9.99
N PHE A 3 14.31 0.27 -9.42
CA PHE A 3 14.16 -0.50 -8.18
C PHE A 3 13.58 -1.90 -8.40
N PHE A 4 13.40 -2.30 -9.65
CA PHE A 4 12.72 -3.57 -9.95
C PHE A 4 13.46 -4.77 -9.38
N ASP A 5 14.78 -4.82 -9.56
CA ASP A 5 15.56 -5.96 -9.09
C ASP A 5 15.52 -6.09 -7.56
N LEU A 6 15.62 -4.97 -6.86
CA LEU A 6 15.55 -4.94 -5.41
C LEU A 6 14.20 -5.45 -4.90
N MET A 7 13.11 -4.93 -5.45
CA MET A 7 11.76 -5.31 -5.05
C MET A 7 11.42 -6.74 -5.47
N SER A 8 11.84 -7.14 -6.67
CA SER A 8 11.61 -8.49 -7.19
C SER A 8 12.33 -9.54 -6.33
N THR A 9 13.55 -9.24 -5.88
CA THR A 9 14.31 -10.14 -5.00
C THR A 9 13.58 -10.29 -3.65
N ALA A 10 13.12 -9.18 -3.07
CA ALA A 10 12.38 -9.24 -1.81
C ALA A 10 11.08 -10.04 -1.97
N ALA A 11 10.39 -9.89 -3.08
CA ALA A 11 9.16 -10.62 -3.37
C ALA A 11 9.42 -12.12 -3.50
N LYS A 12 10.49 -12.51 -4.18
CA LYS A 12 10.87 -13.92 -4.32
C LYS A 12 11.16 -14.57 -2.95
N ASP A 13 11.77 -13.83 -2.04
CA ASP A 13 12.09 -14.32 -0.70
C ASP A 13 10.82 -14.68 0.09
N VAL A 14 9.69 -14.13 -0.27
CA VAL A 14 8.40 -14.44 0.37
C VAL A 14 7.47 -15.23 -0.54
N GLY A 15 7.99 -15.78 -1.64
CA GLY A 15 7.23 -16.64 -2.54
C GLY A 15 6.31 -15.90 -3.51
N ILE A 16 6.61 -14.65 -3.81
CA ILE A 16 5.81 -13.83 -4.73
C ILE A 16 6.64 -13.50 -5.96
N GLU A 17 6.02 -13.61 -7.13
CA GLU A 17 6.61 -13.15 -8.37
C GLU A 17 6.10 -11.74 -8.65
N LEU A 18 6.98 -10.74 -8.53
CA LEU A 18 6.63 -9.35 -8.81
C LEU A 18 6.57 -9.16 -10.33
N THR A 19 5.38 -8.81 -10.83
CA THR A 19 5.23 -8.51 -12.25
C THR A 19 5.63 -7.07 -12.55
N GLU A 20 5.94 -6.82 -13.80
CA GLU A 20 6.26 -5.46 -14.25
C GLU A 20 5.08 -4.51 -14.03
N GLU A 21 3.86 -4.98 -14.28
CA GLU A 21 2.64 -4.20 -14.03
C GLU A 21 2.49 -3.82 -12.56
N GLN A 22 2.75 -4.76 -11.65
CA GLN A 22 2.71 -4.48 -10.21
C GLN A 22 3.79 -3.48 -9.83
N TYR A 23 4.99 -3.62 -10.39
CA TYR A 23 6.07 -2.68 -10.14
C TYR A 23 5.69 -1.26 -10.57
N GLU A 24 5.10 -1.11 -11.73
CA GLU A 24 4.65 0.19 -12.22
C GLU A 24 3.61 0.81 -11.30
N LYS A 25 2.72 0.01 -10.75
CA LYS A 25 1.75 0.48 -9.76
C LYS A 25 2.45 0.99 -8.48
N PHE A 26 3.46 0.27 -8.00
CA PHE A 26 4.24 0.73 -6.85
C PHE A 26 4.91 2.08 -7.12
N ILE A 27 5.53 2.24 -8.27
CA ILE A 27 6.21 3.50 -8.60
C ILE A 27 5.20 4.65 -8.72
N LYS A 28 4.09 4.41 -9.39
CA LYS A 28 3.03 5.42 -9.50
C LYS A 28 2.49 5.81 -8.13
N TYR A 29 2.30 4.84 -7.25
CA TYR A 29 1.87 5.07 -5.88
C TYR A 29 2.88 5.95 -5.13
N MET A 30 4.18 5.63 -5.22
CA MET A 30 5.22 6.44 -4.61
C MET A 30 5.17 7.90 -5.10
N ARG A 31 5.02 8.11 -6.41
CA ARG A 31 4.94 9.47 -6.97
C ARG A 31 3.71 10.23 -6.44
N LEU A 32 2.59 9.54 -6.28
CA LEU A 32 1.38 10.16 -5.72
C LEU A 32 1.60 10.54 -4.25
N VAL A 33 2.26 9.69 -3.46
CA VAL A 33 2.58 10.03 -2.08
C VAL A 33 3.47 11.27 -2.02
N GLN A 34 4.51 11.32 -2.85
CA GLN A 34 5.43 12.46 -2.88
C GLN A 34 4.71 13.75 -3.27
N GLU A 35 3.82 13.67 -4.24
CA GLU A 35 3.03 14.82 -4.69
C GLU A 35 2.08 15.32 -3.60
N TRP A 36 1.30 14.43 -3.00
CA TRP A 36 0.33 14.79 -1.99
C TRP A 36 0.98 15.19 -0.66
N ASN A 37 2.17 14.67 -0.40
CA ASN A 37 2.89 14.95 0.84
C ASN A 37 3.23 16.44 0.99
N GLU A 38 3.26 17.17 -0.10
CA GLU A 38 3.46 18.63 -0.06
C GLU A 38 2.28 19.35 0.58
N LYS A 39 1.09 18.75 0.51
CA LYS A 39 -0.16 19.36 1.00
C LYS A 39 -0.61 18.78 2.33
N ILE A 40 -0.42 17.49 2.52
CA ILE A 40 -0.80 16.78 3.74
C ILE A 40 0.36 15.90 4.17
N ASN A 41 0.55 15.75 5.48
CA ASN A 41 1.64 14.94 6.00
C ASN A 41 1.28 13.44 5.91
N LEU A 42 1.85 12.77 4.91
CA LEU A 42 1.65 11.34 4.72
C LEU A 42 2.81 10.52 5.26
N THR A 43 4.03 11.01 5.05
CA THR A 43 5.24 10.35 5.51
C THR A 43 6.38 11.36 5.60
N ALA A 44 7.32 11.10 6.52
CA ALA A 44 8.56 11.88 6.59
C ALA A 44 9.60 11.41 5.57
N ILE A 45 9.38 10.24 4.97
CA ILE A 45 10.32 9.63 4.03
C ILE A 45 9.88 9.98 2.61
N THR A 46 10.66 10.82 1.91
CA THR A 46 10.31 11.31 0.58
C THR A 46 11.34 10.95 -0.50
N GLU A 47 12.56 10.62 -0.12
CA GLU A 47 13.61 10.26 -1.07
C GLU A 47 13.36 8.84 -1.60
N ASP A 48 13.50 8.65 -2.92
CA ASP A 48 13.12 7.42 -3.61
C ASP A 48 13.74 6.15 -3.01
N ASN A 49 15.05 6.13 -2.79
CA ASN A 49 15.72 4.95 -2.27
C ASN A 49 15.21 4.57 -0.88
N GLU A 50 15.06 5.55 -0.01
CA GLU A 50 14.55 5.31 1.34
C GLU A 50 13.10 4.87 1.32
N PHE A 51 12.30 5.48 0.45
CA PHE A 51 10.89 5.15 0.32
C PHE A 51 10.72 3.68 -0.08
N VAL A 52 11.44 3.25 -1.11
CA VAL A 52 11.38 1.85 -1.55
C VAL A 52 11.85 0.91 -0.45
N LYS A 53 12.97 1.20 0.18
CA LYS A 53 13.54 0.32 1.21
C LYS A 53 12.72 0.27 2.48
N LYS A 54 12.25 1.41 2.98
CA LYS A 54 11.57 1.49 4.28
C LYS A 54 10.07 1.26 4.19
N HIS A 55 9.44 1.58 3.07
CA HIS A 55 8.01 1.36 2.90
C HIS A 55 7.70 0.10 2.09
N PHE A 56 8.19 0.03 0.85
CA PHE A 56 7.79 -1.07 -0.02
C PHE A 56 8.42 -2.40 0.36
N ILE A 57 9.71 -2.42 0.62
CA ILE A 57 10.40 -3.67 1.00
C ILE A 57 9.84 -4.21 2.32
N ASP A 58 9.60 -3.33 3.31
CA ASP A 58 9.02 -3.76 4.57
C ASP A 58 7.62 -4.34 4.40
N CYS A 59 6.80 -3.73 3.53
CA CYS A 59 5.46 -4.26 3.25
C CYS A 59 5.52 -5.60 2.53
N ILE A 60 6.45 -5.76 1.59
CA ILE A 60 6.66 -7.04 0.90
C ILE A 60 7.06 -8.12 1.91
N LYS A 61 7.94 -7.79 2.86
CA LYS A 61 8.35 -8.73 3.91
C LYS A 61 7.20 -9.19 4.80
N ALA A 62 6.11 -8.42 4.88
CA ALA A 62 4.93 -8.83 5.64
C ALA A 62 4.34 -10.16 5.13
N PHE A 63 4.59 -10.51 3.86
CA PHE A 63 4.14 -11.77 3.28
C PHE A 63 4.91 -13.00 3.80
N LYS A 64 5.89 -12.82 4.68
CA LYS A 64 6.47 -13.94 5.43
C LYS A 64 5.42 -14.54 6.38
N SER A 65 4.47 -13.73 6.82
CA SER A 65 3.35 -14.20 7.63
C SER A 65 2.36 -14.98 6.77
N ASN A 66 2.05 -16.21 7.15
CA ASN A 66 1.04 -17.00 6.47
C ASN A 66 -0.34 -16.35 6.59
N ALA A 67 -0.60 -15.65 7.69
CA ALA A 67 -1.86 -14.95 7.88
C ALA A 67 -2.09 -13.89 6.80
N ILE A 68 -1.06 -13.13 6.45
CA ILE A 68 -1.13 -12.14 5.38
C ILE A 68 -1.22 -12.84 4.02
N LYS A 69 -0.37 -13.82 3.79
CA LYS A 69 -0.27 -14.53 2.51
C LYS A 69 -1.57 -15.22 2.12
N GLU A 70 -2.27 -15.79 3.10
CA GLU A 70 -3.49 -16.55 2.89
C GLU A 70 -4.77 -15.74 3.13
N ALA A 71 -4.63 -14.47 3.54
CA ALA A 71 -5.79 -13.65 3.86
C ALA A 71 -6.67 -13.41 2.64
N LYS A 72 -7.97 -13.62 2.81
CA LYS A 72 -8.99 -13.30 1.81
C LYS A 72 -9.52 -11.89 2.01
N THR A 73 -9.50 -11.42 3.24
CA THR A 73 -9.89 -10.06 3.61
C THR A 73 -8.87 -9.48 4.57
N LEU A 74 -8.65 -8.19 4.49
CA LEU A 74 -7.72 -7.48 5.36
C LEU A 74 -8.27 -6.10 5.64
N ILE A 75 -8.23 -5.69 6.91
CA ILE A 75 -8.63 -4.37 7.33
C ILE A 75 -7.42 -3.66 7.91
N ASP A 76 -7.08 -2.52 7.33
CA ASP A 76 -5.97 -1.69 7.77
C ASP A 76 -6.51 -0.46 8.49
N VAL A 77 -6.42 -0.45 9.82
CA VAL A 77 -6.95 0.61 10.66
C VAL A 77 -5.88 1.68 10.89
N GLY A 78 -6.25 2.94 10.65
CA GLY A 78 -5.30 4.04 10.78
C GLY A 78 -4.24 3.97 9.70
N THR A 79 -4.67 3.69 8.48
CA THR A 79 -3.78 3.35 7.36
C THR A 79 -2.83 4.48 6.93
N GLY A 80 -3.18 5.75 7.22
CA GLY A 80 -2.33 6.89 6.85
C GLY A 80 -2.13 7.01 5.34
N ALA A 81 -0.88 6.85 4.90
CA ALA A 81 -0.54 6.89 3.47
C ALA A 81 -0.89 5.59 2.73
N GLY A 82 -1.50 4.62 3.41
CA GLY A 82 -1.92 3.36 2.82
C GLY A 82 -1.00 2.18 3.15
N PHE A 83 -0.14 2.32 4.14
CA PHE A 83 0.79 1.25 4.54
C PHE A 83 0.26 0.48 5.74
N PRO A 84 0.27 -0.85 5.72
CA PRO A 84 0.72 -1.74 4.63
C PRO A 84 -0.40 -2.13 3.65
N GLY A 85 -1.61 -1.63 3.82
CA GLY A 85 -2.79 -2.11 3.07
C GLY A 85 -2.67 -1.99 1.55
N LEU A 86 -2.23 -0.84 1.03
CA LEU A 86 -2.12 -0.65 -0.43
C LEU A 86 -1.04 -1.53 -1.06
N PRO A 87 0.18 -1.64 -0.52
CA PRO A 87 1.15 -2.59 -1.04
C PRO A 87 0.63 -4.03 -1.05
N ILE A 88 -0.08 -4.44 0.01
CA ILE A 88 -0.68 -5.78 0.06
C ILE A 88 -1.72 -5.94 -1.05
N ALA A 89 -2.55 -4.93 -1.27
CA ALA A 89 -3.56 -4.96 -2.33
C ALA A 89 -2.95 -5.09 -3.72
N ILE A 90 -1.81 -4.43 -3.95
CA ILE A 90 -1.11 -4.52 -5.24
C ILE A 90 -0.56 -5.92 -5.47
N LEU A 91 0.04 -6.51 -4.43
CA LEU A 91 0.68 -7.83 -4.53
C LEU A 91 -0.31 -8.98 -4.47
N SER A 92 -1.47 -8.76 -3.88
CA SER A 92 -2.47 -9.81 -3.66
C SER A 92 -3.84 -9.33 -4.17
N PRO A 93 -4.06 -9.34 -5.48
CA PRO A 93 -5.29 -8.80 -6.07
C PRO A 93 -6.55 -9.57 -5.67
N ASP A 94 -6.41 -10.79 -5.16
CA ASP A 94 -7.55 -11.58 -4.70
C ASP A 94 -7.93 -11.29 -3.24
N THR A 95 -7.09 -10.54 -2.51
CA THR A 95 -7.39 -10.14 -1.14
C THR A 95 -8.23 -8.86 -1.17
N LYS A 96 -9.36 -8.86 -0.45
CA LYS A 96 -10.19 -7.66 -0.31
C LYS A 96 -9.63 -6.84 0.83
N VAL A 97 -9.16 -5.64 0.52
CA VAL A 97 -8.51 -4.74 1.48
C VAL A 97 -9.43 -3.57 1.79
N THR A 98 -9.66 -3.33 3.07
CA THR A 98 -10.40 -2.15 3.54
C THR A 98 -9.44 -1.25 4.30
N LEU A 99 -9.38 0.01 3.88
CA LEU A 99 -8.53 1.01 4.49
C LEU A 99 -9.38 1.97 5.32
N LEU A 100 -9.13 2.04 6.62
CA LEU A 100 -9.82 2.95 7.52
C LEU A 100 -8.89 4.07 7.95
N ASP A 101 -9.39 5.30 7.91
CA ASP A 101 -8.67 6.43 8.51
C ASP A 101 -9.67 7.45 9.06
N SER A 102 -9.26 8.15 10.10
CA SER A 102 -10.09 9.16 10.74
C SER A 102 -9.99 10.53 10.05
N LEU A 103 -9.01 10.73 9.19
CA LEU A 103 -8.81 11.99 8.50
C LEU A 103 -9.32 11.93 7.06
N ASN A 104 -10.32 12.76 6.76
CA ASN A 104 -10.91 12.80 5.44
C ASN A 104 -9.89 13.14 4.34
N LYS A 105 -8.89 13.96 4.65
CA LYS A 105 -7.84 14.31 3.70
C LYS A 105 -7.06 13.08 3.24
N ARG A 106 -6.79 12.14 4.16
CA ARG A 106 -6.10 10.90 3.83
C ARG A 106 -6.99 9.98 3.00
N ILE A 107 -8.27 9.91 3.34
CA ILE A 107 -9.23 9.12 2.55
C ILE A 107 -9.31 9.63 1.11
N ASN A 108 -9.32 10.95 0.92
CA ASN A 108 -9.31 11.54 -0.42
C ASN A 108 -8.05 11.15 -1.20
N PHE A 109 -6.90 11.16 -0.52
CA PHE A 109 -5.65 10.70 -1.12
C PHE A 109 -5.75 9.23 -1.52
N LEU A 110 -6.20 8.37 -0.59
CA LEU A 110 -6.31 6.93 -0.83
C LEU A 110 -7.25 6.63 -1.99
N ASN A 111 -8.38 7.34 -2.08
CA ASN A 111 -9.30 7.19 -3.21
C ASN A 111 -8.64 7.56 -4.53
N THR A 112 -7.80 8.58 -4.53
CA THR A 112 -7.03 8.95 -5.72
C THR A 112 -6.09 7.84 -6.14
N VAL A 113 -5.37 7.26 -5.19
CA VAL A 113 -4.45 6.14 -5.46
C VAL A 113 -5.21 4.94 -6.02
N VAL A 114 -6.31 4.55 -5.38
CA VAL A 114 -7.13 3.42 -5.81
C VAL A 114 -7.59 3.61 -7.25
N ARG A 115 -8.06 4.79 -7.59
CA ARG A 115 -8.51 5.12 -8.94
C ARG A 115 -7.35 5.11 -9.94
N GLU A 116 -6.25 5.78 -9.61
CA GLU A 116 -5.10 5.90 -10.51
C GLU A 116 -4.39 4.58 -10.77
N LEU A 117 -4.37 3.71 -9.77
CA LEU A 117 -3.78 2.38 -9.90
C LEU A 117 -4.78 1.34 -10.38
N GLU A 118 -6.04 1.72 -10.54
CA GLU A 118 -7.12 0.82 -10.96
C GLU A 118 -7.23 -0.42 -10.08
N LEU A 119 -7.16 -0.21 -8.76
CA LEU A 119 -7.27 -1.31 -7.79
C LEU A 119 -8.74 -1.62 -7.53
N LYS A 120 -9.15 -2.84 -7.88
CA LYS A 120 -10.55 -3.28 -7.76
C LYS A 120 -10.84 -3.97 -6.44
N ASN A 121 -9.81 -4.25 -5.67
CA ASN A 121 -9.91 -5.01 -4.42
C ASN A 121 -9.76 -4.14 -3.17
N VAL A 122 -9.87 -2.81 -3.30
CA VAL A 122 -9.69 -1.88 -2.19
C VAL A 122 -10.95 -1.05 -1.97
N THR A 123 -11.35 -0.96 -0.70
CA THR A 123 -12.43 -0.08 -0.22
C THR A 123 -11.85 0.86 0.83
N THR A 124 -12.23 2.13 0.80
CA THR A 124 -11.80 3.11 1.79
C THR A 124 -12.99 3.52 2.65
N ILE A 125 -12.75 3.70 3.96
CA ILE A 125 -13.78 4.12 4.89
C ILE A 125 -13.23 5.25 5.77
N HIS A 126 -13.93 6.38 5.77
CA HIS A 126 -13.63 7.50 6.67
C HIS A 126 -14.34 7.23 7.98
N SER A 127 -13.61 6.78 8.99
CA SER A 127 -14.18 6.41 10.28
C SER A 127 -13.10 6.34 11.34
N ARG A 128 -13.49 6.52 12.59
CA ARG A 128 -12.61 6.23 13.71
C ARG A 128 -12.55 4.71 13.88
N ALA A 129 -11.43 4.21 14.40
CA ALA A 129 -11.26 2.78 14.64
C ALA A 129 -12.40 2.20 15.51
N GLU A 130 -12.83 2.93 16.54
CA GLU A 130 -13.92 2.53 17.43
C GLU A 130 -15.23 2.35 16.67
N ASP A 131 -15.53 3.27 15.76
CA ASP A 131 -16.75 3.22 14.95
C ASP A 131 -16.66 2.11 13.92
N GLY A 132 -15.49 1.92 13.35
CA GLY A 132 -15.24 0.88 12.35
C GLY A 132 -15.29 -0.54 12.93
N ALA A 133 -15.08 -0.69 14.24
CA ALA A 133 -15.12 -1.98 14.92
C ALA A 133 -16.55 -2.43 15.26
N ARG A 134 -17.51 -1.55 15.09
CA ARG A 134 -18.92 -1.87 15.33
C ARG A 134 -19.55 -2.46 14.05
#